data_2f7ccaf0920758e9b54e20f31de5dd38
#
_entry.id   2f7ccaf0920758e9b54e20f31de5dd38
#
_cell.length_a   1.000
_cell.length_b   1.000
_cell.length_c   1.000
_cell.angle_alpha   90.00
_cell.angle_beta   90.00
_cell.angle_gamma   90.00
#
_symmetry.space_group_name_H-M   'P 1'
#
loop_
_entity.id
_entity.type
_entity.pdbx_description
1 polymer ?
#
loop_
_entity_poly.entity_id
_entity_poly.type
_entity_poly.pdbx_seq_one_letter_code
_entity_poly.pdbx_strand_id
1 'polypeptide(L)'
;MVFVGIITDIESENNIKQLLNNNNVFSDNNVIFINEKNIDNIKNVHFDTVIINKEFEKYDELNKLLNNAKNVVINMDIKIECQQLNIVNSNLITYGFNSKSSITISSVTDDDVLICVQRNIYSNYGEIELQEIKLENNEKYSIYDLITILILFLIYLPNYDGIHINSIK
;
A
#
# COMPACT_ATOMS: atom_id res chain seq x y z
N MET A 1 15.71 -8.12 -7.58
CA MET A 1 14.28 -8.37 -7.83
C MET A 1 13.54 -7.73 -6.66
N VAL A 2 12.55 -6.90 -6.93
CA VAL A 2 11.77 -6.20 -5.90
C VAL A 2 10.57 -7.08 -5.54
N PHE A 3 10.38 -7.37 -4.25
CA PHE A 3 9.19 -8.06 -3.76
C PHE A 3 8.35 -7.13 -2.90
N VAL A 4 7.05 -7.13 -3.14
CA VAL A 4 6.05 -6.41 -2.36
C VAL A 4 5.19 -7.43 -1.63
N GLY A 5 5.09 -7.30 -0.31
CA GLY A 5 4.18 -8.09 0.53
C GLY A 5 2.92 -7.28 0.84
N ILE A 6 1.75 -7.84 0.64
CA ILE A 6 0.48 -7.18 0.94
C ILE A 6 -0.36 -8.05 1.86
N ILE A 7 -0.69 -7.53 3.03
CA ILE A 7 -1.61 -8.13 4.00
C ILE A 7 -2.98 -7.50 3.79
N THR A 8 -3.93 -8.28 3.27
CA THR A 8 -5.29 -7.83 2.99
C THR A 8 -6.28 -8.99 3.02
N ASP A 9 -7.57 -8.74 2.87
CA ASP A 9 -8.59 -9.77 2.71
C ASP A 9 -8.65 -10.29 1.26
N ILE A 10 -9.43 -11.37 1.05
CA ILE A 10 -9.53 -12.03 -0.27
C ILE A 10 -10.17 -11.14 -1.33
N GLU A 11 -11.14 -10.30 -0.95
CA GLU A 11 -11.81 -9.41 -1.89
C GLU A 11 -10.83 -8.35 -2.40
N SER A 12 -10.16 -7.64 -1.48
CA SER A 12 -9.10 -6.68 -1.80
C SER A 12 -7.93 -7.32 -2.55
N GLU A 13 -7.54 -8.56 -2.21
CA GLU A 13 -6.51 -9.29 -2.96
C GLU A 13 -6.87 -9.41 -4.45
N ASN A 14 -8.12 -9.82 -4.76
CA ASN A 14 -8.59 -9.95 -6.13
C ASN A 14 -8.65 -8.60 -6.86
N ASN A 15 -9.12 -7.57 -6.17
CA ASN A 15 -9.19 -6.21 -6.69
C ASN A 15 -7.81 -5.65 -7.02
N ILE A 16 -6.87 -5.76 -6.07
CA ILE A 16 -5.49 -5.29 -6.23
C ILE A 16 -4.80 -6.04 -7.38
N LYS A 17 -4.98 -7.37 -7.50
CA LYS A 17 -4.46 -8.14 -8.65
C LYS A 17 -4.98 -7.60 -9.98
N GLN A 18 -6.28 -7.33 -10.08
CA GLN A 18 -6.86 -6.76 -11.30
C GLN A 18 -6.28 -5.36 -11.61
N LEU A 19 -6.17 -4.49 -10.60
CA LEU A 19 -5.61 -3.16 -10.76
C LEU A 19 -4.14 -3.20 -11.19
N LEU A 20 -3.32 -4.09 -10.61
CA LEU A 20 -1.92 -4.27 -11.00
C LEU A 20 -1.78 -4.76 -12.45
N ASN A 21 -2.57 -5.76 -12.84
CA ASN A 21 -2.54 -6.31 -14.19
C ASN A 21 -2.96 -5.28 -15.25
N ASN A 22 -3.97 -4.46 -14.96
CA ASN A 22 -4.43 -3.41 -15.86
C ASN A 22 -3.39 -2.32 -16.12
N ASN A 23 -2.53 -2.08 -15.13
CA ASN A 23 -1.53 -1.01 -15.21
C ASN A 23 -0.14 -1.49 -15.64
N ASN A 24 0.09 -2.80 -15.79
CA ASN A 24 1.37 -3.42 -16.21
C ASN A 24 2.59 -2.98 -15.38
N VAL A 25 2.41 -2.63 -14.10
CA VAL A 25 3.47 -2.04 -13.26
C VAL A 25 4.31 -3.10 -12.58
N PHE A 26 3.69 -4.20 -12.21
CA PHE A 26 4.36 -5.33 -11.56
C PHE A 26 4.05 -6.61 -12.32
N SER A 27 5.04 -7.50 -12.42
CA SER A 27 4.76 -8.88 -12.80
C SER A 27 4.07 -9.60 -11.63
N ASP A 28 3.17 -10.52 -11.91
CA ASP A 28 2.45 -11.32 -10.90
C ASP A 28 3.38 -11.99 -9.89
N ASN A 29 4.63 -12.24 -10.27
CA ASN A 29 5.63 -12.90 -9.43
C ASN A 29 6.29 -11.97 -8.39
N ASN A 30 6.04 -10.67 -8.45
CA ASN A 30 6.68 -9.69 -7.57
C ASN A 30 5.81 -9.26 -6.40
N VAL A 31 4.51 -9.56 -6.44
CA VAL A 31 3.57 -9.23 -5.37
C VAL A 31 3.11 -10.50 -4.67
N ILE A 32 3.32 -10.57 -3.37
CA ILE A 32 2.96 -11.72 -2.53
C ILE A 32 1.91 -11.27 -1.53
N PHE A 33 0.73 -11.89 -1.60
CA PHE A 33 -0.32 -11.66 -0.63
C PHE A 33 -0.08 -12.52 0.61
N ILE A 34 -0.05 -11.86 1.76
CA ILE A 34 0.35 -12.42 3.05
C ILE A 34 -0.88 -12.62 3.94
N ASN A 35 -0.99 -13.79 4.55
CA ASN A 35 -2.01 -14.13 5.52
C ASN A 35 -1.45 -15.06 6.61
N GLU A 36 -2.24 -15.33 7.66
CA GLU A 36 -1.80 -16.17 8.78
C GLU A 36 -1.43 -17.60 8.39
N LYS A 37 -1.86 -18.09 7.21
CA LYS A 37 -1.58 -19.46 6.75
C LYS A 37 -0.24 -19.56 6.04
N ASN A 38 0.17 -18.50 5.32
CA ASN A 38 1.38 -18.55 4.50
C ASN A 38 2.57 -17.81 5.09
N ILE A 39 2.40 -16.97 6.12
CA ILE A 39 3.47 -16.14 6.67
C ILE A 39 4.68 -16.97 7.14
N ASP A 40 4.46 -18.14 7.70
CA ASP A 40 5.55 -19.02 8.15
C ASP A 40 6.43 -19.52 7.00
N ASN A 41 5.86 -19.65 5.80
CA ASN A 41 6.57 -20.14 4.61
C ASN A 41 7.37 -19.04 3.91
N ILE A 42 7.03 -17.77 4.15
CA ILE A 42 7.64 -16.61 3.48
C ILE A 42 8.52 -15.77 4.40
N LYS A 43 8.70 -16.19 5.65
CA LYS A 43 9.51 -15.45 6.65
C LYS A 43 10.96 -15.17 6.25
N ASN A 44 11.49 -15.89 5.27
CA ASN A 44 12.84 -15.69 4.73
C ASN A 44 12.83 -14.86 3.42
N VAL A 45 11.67 -14.42 2.95
CA VAL A 45 11.58 -13.56 1.76
C VAL A 45 11.94 -12.12 2.18
N HIS A 46 12.86 -11.51 1.46
CA HIS A 46 13.17 -10.09 1.62
C HIS A 46 12.19 -9.26 0.82
N PHE A 47 11.30 -8.56 1.52
CA PHE A 47 10.38 -7.61 0.91
C PHE A 47 11.02 -6.21 0.86
N ASP A 48 10.92 -5.54 -0.28
CA ASP A 48 11.26 -4.12 -0.39
C ASP A 48 10.16 -3.24 0.25
N THR A 49 8.91 -3.64 0.06
CA THR A 49 7.75 -2.97 0.67
C THR A 49 6.80 -3.99 1.29
N VAL A 50 6.34 -3.71 2.50
CA VAL A 50 5.24 -4.46 3.15
C VAL A 50 4.08 -3.51 3.40
N ILE A 51 2.89 -3.86 2.91
CA ILE A 51 1.65 -3.10 3.08
C ILE A 51 0.71 -3.85 4.01
N ILE A 52 0.24 -3.19 5.06
CA ILE A 52 -0.68 -3.74 6.05
C ILE A 52 -2.03 -3.04 5.87
N ASN A 53 -2.96 -3.72 5.22
CA ASN A 53 -4.31 -3.23 4.92
C ASN A 53 -5.42 -4.03 5.61
N LYS A 54 -5.05 -4.96 6.50
CA LYS A 54 -5.97 -5.78 7.29
C LYS A 54 -5.36 -6.05 8.66
N GLU A 55 -6.22 -6.27 9.65
CA GLU A 55 -5.82 -6.77 10.97
C GLU A 55 -5.03 -8.07 10.85
N PHE A 56 -3.98 -8.19 11.64
CA PHE A 56 -3.07 -9.33 11.62
C PHE A 56 -2.63 -9.69 13.04
N GLU A 57 -2.76 -10.95 13.43
CA GLU A 57 -2.56 -11.37 14.82
C GLU A 57 -1.14 -11.90 15.11
N LYS A 58 -0.45 -12.44 14.08
CA LYS A 58 0.89 -13.02 14.22
C LYS A 58 1.99 -11.95 14.19
N TYR A 59 2.06 -11.11 15.22
CA TYR A 59 3.00 -9.99 15.28
C TYR A 59 4.48 -10.41 15.25
N ASP A 60 4.83 -11.54 15.86
CA ASP A 60 6.23 -12.02 15.87
C ASP A 60 6.73 -12.38 14.47
N GLU A 61 5.89 -13.06 13.67
CA GLU A 61 6.18 -13.39 12.29
C GLU A 61 6.16 -12.14 11.40
N LEU A 62 5.20 -11.27 11.61
CA LEU A 62 5.09 -10.00 10.89
C LEU A 62 6.35 -9.15 11.13
N ASN A 63 6.80 -9.02 12.35
CA ASN A 63 8.01 -8.25 12.70
C ASN A 63 9.27 -8.79 12.01
N LYS A 64 9.38 -10.10 11.77
CA LYS A 64 10.50 -10.66 10.99
C LYS A 64 10.50 -10.17 9.54
N LEU A 65 9.33 -9.99 8.93
CA LEU A 65 9.21 -9.41 7.59
C LEU A 65 9.51 -7.91 7.61
N LEU A 66 8.97 -7.18 8.59
CA LEU A 66 9.13 -5.73 8.69
C LEU A 66 10.58 -5.30 8.95
N ASN A 67 11.34 -6.05 9.74
CA ASN A 67 12.74 -5.74 10.07
C ASN A 67 13.66 -5.63 8.84
N ASN A 68 13.29 -6.27 7.73
CA ASN A 68 14.07 -6.28 6.51
C ASN A 68 13.43 -5.48 5.37
N ALA A 69 12.25 -4.90 5.59
CA ALA A 69 11.57 -4.11 4.58
C ALA A 69 12.15 -2.69 4.52
N LYS A 70 12.36 -2.17 3.31
CA LYS A 70 12.76 -0.77 3.09
C LYS A 70 11.60 0.18 3.39
N ASN A 71 10.39 -0.19 2.97
CA ASN A 71 9.19 0.57 3.19
C ASN A 71 8.14 -0.27 3.93
N VAL A 72 7.51 0.33 4.93
CA VAL A 72 6.36 -0.21 5.65
C VAL A 72 5.19 0.73 5.47
N VAL A 73 4.09 0.22 4.94
CA VAL A 73 2.88 0.99 4.65
C VAL A 73 1.75 0.47 5.52
N ILE A 74 1.08 1.34 6.27
CA ILE A 74 0.06 0.94 7.23
C ILE A 74 -1.24 1.72 6.99
N ASN A 75 -2.33 0.99 6.81
CA ASN A 75 -3.68 1.54 6.88
C ASN A 75 -4.00 1.86 8.36
N MET A 76 -4.20 3.13 8.68
CA MET A 76 -4.48 3.59 10.05
C MET A 76 -5.96 3.51 10.44
N ASP A 77 -6.82 3.10 9.52
CA ASP A 77 -8.26 2.93 9.77
C ASP A 77 -8.62 1.49 10.18
N ILE A 78 -7.65 0.57 10.12
CA ILE A 78 -7.79 -0.79 10.65
C ILE A 78 -7.39 -0.83 12.14
N LYS A 79 -7.90 -1.83 12.85
CA LYS A 79 -7.48 -2.09 14.22
C LYS A 79 -6.12 -2.78 14.23
N ILE A 80 -5.07 -2.00 14.45
CA ILE A 80 -3.69 -2.49 14.54
C ILE A 80 -3.00 -1.96 15.80
N GLU A 81 -2.32 -2.83 16.52
CA GLU A 81 -1.54 -2.44 17.70
C GLU A 81 -0.14 -1.99 17.28
N CYS A 82 -0.02 -0.74 16.81
CA CYS A 82 1.24 -0.19 16.32
C CYS A 82 2.41 -0.34 17.31
N GLN A 83 2.12 -0.43 18.61
CA GLN A 83 3.13 -0.62 19.66
C GLN A 83 3.81 -2.00 19.58
N GLN A 84 3.16 -2.99 18.97
CA GLN A 84 3.71 -4.31 18.78
C GLN A 84 4.53 -4.43 17.48
N LEU A 85 4.48 -3.42 16.62
CA LEU A 85 5.24 -3.40 15.37
C LEU A 85 6.67 -2.90 15.60
N ASN A 86 7.64 -3.68 15.16
CA ASN A 86 9.06 -3.31 15.21
C ASN A 86 9.51 -2.70 13.88
N ILE A 87 9.32 -1.39 13.74
CA ILE A 87 9.68 -0.62 12.54
C ILE A 87 10.84 0.31 12.89
N VAL A 88 12.07 -0.17 12.76
CA VAL A 88 13.26 0.57 13.20
C VAL A 88 14.00 1.25 12.07
N ASN A 89 14.15 0.58 10.93
CA ASN A 89 15.01 1.04 9.82
C ASN A 89 14.26 1.23 8.50
N SER A 90 12.93 1.25 8.53
CA SER A 90 12.10 1.34 7.35
C SER A 90 11.51 2.75 7.20
N ASN A 91 11.26 3.16 5.96
CA ASN A 91 10.41 4.30 5.68
C ASN A 91 8.97 3.94 6.05
N LEU A 92 8.42 4.61 7.04
CA LEU A 92 7.03 4.41 7.46
C LEU A 92 6.11 5.35 6.68
N ILE A 93 5.17 4.77 5.95
CA ILE A 93 4.10 5.47 5.23
C ILE A 93 2.78 5.05 5.86
N THR A 94 2.01 5.99 6.38
CA THR A 94 0.68 5.73 6.92
C THR A 94 -0.39 6.31 6.01
N TYR A 95 -1.54 5.65 5.88
CA TYR A 95 -2.64 6.18 5.10
C TYR A 95 -4.01 5.89 5.76
N GLY A 96 -5.03 6.63 5.34
CA GLY A 96 -6.41 6.51 5.82
C GLY A 96 -7.11 7.86 5.93
N PHE A 97 -8.29 7.85 6.55
CA PHE A 97 -9.07 9.07 6.82
C PHE A 97 -8.49 9.92 7.96
N ASN A 98 -7.59 9.36 8.76
CA ASN A 98 -6.97 10.06 9.85
C ASN A 98 -6.05 11.18 9.33
N SER A 99 -6.31 12.43 9.74
CA SER A 99 -5.51 13.60 9.35
C SER A 99 -4.04 13.57 9.80
N LYS A 100 -3.64 12.62 10.63
CA LYS A 100 -2.26 12.40 11.04
C LYS A 100 -1.50 11.44 10.11
N SER A 101 -2.18 10.78 9.19
CA SER A 101 -1.56 9.88 8.23
C SER A 101 -0.68 10.63 7.24
N SER A 102 0.34 9.96 6.69
CA SER A 102 1.21 10.54 5.65
C SER A 102 0.43 10.80 4.36
N ILE A 103 -0.54 9.93 4.08
CA ILE A 103 -1.48 10.04 2.95
C ILE A 103 -2.89 10.01 3.52
N THR A 104 -3.67 11.05 3.26
CA THR A 104 -5.02 11.20 3.80
C THR A 104 -6.06 11.23 2.68
N ILE A 105 -7.21 10.61 2.93
CA ILE A 105 -8.40 10.74 2.09
C ILE A 105 -9.09 12.04 2.48
N SER A 106 -9.06 13.03 1.60
CA SER A 106 -9.60 14.36 1.85
C SER A 106 -11.09 14.45 1.51
N SER A 107 -11.48 13.89 0.38
CA SER A 107 -12.88 13.82 -0.02
C SER A 107 -13.16 12.63 -0.93
N VAL A 108 -14.40 12.16 -0.89
CA VAL A 108 -14.91 11.08 -1.74
C VAL A 108 -16.23 11.55 -2.32
N THR A 109 -16.34 11.48 -3.64
CA THR A 109 -17.58 11.72 -4.39
C THR A 109 -17.90 10.49 -5.23
N ASP A 110 -19.01 10.48 -5.92
CA ASP A 110 -19.38 9.36 -6.80
C ASP A 110 -18.34 9.19 -7.94
N ASP A 111 -17.75 10.29 -8.42
CA ASP A 111 -16.82 10.28 -9.54
C ASP A 111 -15.35 10.26 -9.14
N ASP A 112 -15.00 10.86 -7.99
CA ASP A 112 -13.62 11.16 -7.63
C ASP A 112 -13.30 10.89 -6.16
N VAL A 113 -12.03 10.53 -5.92
CA VAL A 113 -11.40 10.48 -4.60
C VAL A 113 -10.24 11.47 -4.60
N LEU A 114 -10.25 12.43 -3.68
CA LEU A 114 -9.14 13.35 -3.46
C LEU A 114 -8.23 12.84 -2.35
N ILE A 115 -6.98 12.59 -2.69
CA ILE A 115 -5.93 12.10 -1.80
C ILE A 115 -4.93 13.22 -1.56
N CYS A 116 -4.59 13.47 -0.30
CA CYS A 116 -3.57 14.44 0.09
C CYS A 116 -2.32 13.74 0.62
N VAL A 117 -1.19 13.94 -0.02
CA VAL A 117 0.13 13.62 0.52
C VAL A 117 0.50 14.75 1.48
N GLN A 118 0.49 14.47 2.78
CA GLN A 118 0.69 15.48 3.84
C GLN A 118 2.10 15.47 4.43
N ARG A 119 2.90 14.47 4.10
CA ARG A 119 4.31 14.35 4.51
C ARG A 119 5.11 13.87 3.32
N ASN A 120 6.36 14.30 3.25
CA ASN A 120 7.27 13.83 2.22
C ASN A 120 7.43 12.32 2.27
N ILE A 121 7.33 11.68 1.13
CA ILE A 121 7.45 10.23 0.94
C ILE A 121 8.72 9.98 0.13
N TYR A 122 9.54 9.04 0.58
CA TYR A 122 10.75 8.64 -0.16
C TYR A 122 10.42 7.52 -1.14
N SER A 123 10.55 7.82 -2.42
CA SER A 123 10.41 6.86 -3.52
C SER A 123 11.76 6.31 -3.97
N ASN A 124 11.75 5.39 -4.92
CA ASN A 124 12.98 4.93 -5.57
C ASN A 124 13.60 5.98 -6.51
N TYR A 125 12.88 7.04 -6.83
CA TYR A 125 13.29 8.08 -7.79
C TYR A 125 13.49 9.45 -7.15
N GLY A 126 13.28 9.56 -5.85
CA GLY A 126 13.44 10.80 -5.12
C GLY A 126 12.35 11.03 -4.10
N GLU A 127 12.33 12.22 -3.54
CA GLU A 127 11.35 12.64 -2.56
C GLU A 127 10.08 13.13 -3.25
N ILE A 128 8.93 12.67 -2.77
CA ILE A 128 7.61 13.11 -3.19
C ILE A 128 7.14 14.15 -2.19
N GLU A 129 6.98 15.37 -2.67
CA GLU A 129 6.55 16.50 -1.86
C GLU A 129 5.05 16.46 -1.57
N LEU A 130 4.61 17.33 -0.67
CA LEU A 130 3.20 17.53 -0.32
C LEU A 130 2.40 17.92 -1.56
N GLN A 131 1.30 17.22 -1.81
CA GLN A 131 0.46 17.47 -2.98
C GLN A 131 -0.93 16.84 -2.82
N GLU A 132 -1.82 17.25 -3.68
CA GLU A 132 -3.13 16.63 -3.86
C GLU A 132 -3.15 15.80 -5.15
N ILE A 133 -3.68 14.58 -5.03
CA ILE A 133 -3.82 13.64 -6.13
C ILE A 133 -5.28 13.27 -6.25
N LYS A 134 -5.83 13.48 -7.44
CA LYS A 134 -7.20 13.13 -7.76
C LYS A 134 -7.22 11.77 -8.44
N LEU A 135 -7.97 10.83 -7.88
CA LEU A 135 -8.23 9.51 -8.46
C LEU A 135 -9.67 9.44 -8.93
N GLU A 136 -9.90 8.72 -10.02
CA GLU A 136 -11.26 8.36 -10.42
C GLU A 136 -11.84 7.36 -9.42
N ASN A 137 -13.02 7.66 -8.89
CA ASN A 137 -13.72 6.74 -8.01
C ASN A 137 -14.39 5.65 -8.87
N ASN A 138 -14.27 4.42 -8.44
CA ASN A 138 -14.93 3.29 -9.10
C ASN A 138 -15.55 2.41 -8.01
N GLU A 139 -16.86 2.34 -7.98
CA GLU A 139 -17.63 1.55 -7.01
C GLU A 139 -17.20 0.07 -6.91
N LYS A 140 -16.51 -0.44 -7.92
CA LYS A 140 -16.00 -1.81 -7.95
C LYS A 140 -14.87 -2.04 -6.95
N TYR A 141 -14.07 -1.00 -6.67
CA TYR A 141 -12.86 -1.10 -5.84
C TYR A 141 -13.05 -0.32 -4.54
N SER A 142 -12.57 -0.86 -3.44
CA SER A 142 -12.52 -0.08 -2.21
C SER A 142 -11.53 1.09 -2.36
N ILE A 143 -11.78 2.16 -1.62
CA ILE A 143 -10.85 3.31 -1.58
C ILE A 143 -9.45 2.86 -1.13
N TYR A 144 -9.36 1.89 -0.23
CA TYR A 144 -8.10 1.36 0.26
C TYR A 144 -7.35 0.56 -0.81
N ASP A 145 -8.07 -0.13 -1.72
CA ASP A 145 -7.45 -0.81 -2.86
C ASP A 145 -6.82 0.21 -3.81
N LEU A 146 -7.55 1.30 -4.12
CA LEU A 146 -7.06 2.39 -4.97
C LEU A 146 -5.84 3.08 -4.36
N ILE A 147 -5.86 3.36 -3.05
CA ILE A 147 -4.72 3.98 -2.35
C ILE A 147 -3.53 3.02 -2.30
N THR A 148 -3.75 1.73 -2.11
CA THR A 148 -2.67 0.73 -2.14
C THR A 148 -1.94 0.76 -3.48
N ILE A 149 -2.66 0.81 -4.59
CA ILE A 149 -2.07 0.93 -5.93
C ILE A 149 -1.37 2.27 -6.11
N LEU A 150 -1.99 3.37 -5.68
CA LEU A 150 -1.37 4.69 -5.74
C LEU A 150 -0.02 4.71 -5.00
N ILE A 151 0.04 4.16 -3.78
CA ILE A 151 1.28 4.11 -2.99
C ILE A 151 2.36 3.32 -3.71
N LEU A 152 2.01 2.18 -4.31
CA LEU A 152 2.97 1.40 -5.10
C LEU A 152 3.49 2.22 -6.29
N PHE A 153 2.65 2.98 -6.96
CA PHE A 153 3.08 3.85 -8.06
C PHE A 153 3.99 4.96 -7.57
N LEU A 154 3.63 5.61 -6.47
CA LEU A 154 4.45 6.66 -5.86
C LEU A 154 5.85 6.13 -5.50
N ILE A 155 5.97 4.91 -4.97
CA ILE A 155 7.26 4.33 -4.57
C ILE A 155 8.08 3.88 -5.79
N TYR A 156 7.44 3.27 -6.80
CA TYR A 156 8.13 2.47 -7.81
C TYR A 156 8.13 3.05 -9.23
N LEU A 157 7.37 4.13 -9.50
CA LEU A 157 7.34 4.75 -10.82
C LEU A 157 8.04 6.12 -10.82
N PRO A 158 8.81 6.44 -11.88
CA PRO A 158 9.52 7.71 -11.96
C PRO A 158 8.59 8.92 -12.17
N ASN A 159 7.45 8.71 -12.81
CA ASN A 159 6.45 9.73 -13.08
C ASN A 159 5.07 9.16 -12.82
N TYR A 160 4.35 9.78 -11.91
CA TYR A 160 2.96 9.45 -11.59
C TYR A 160 1.96 10.51 -12.10
N ASP A 161 2.46 11.53 -12.83
CA ASP A 161 1.63 12.53 -13.49
C ASP A 161 0.72 11.84 -14.52
N GLY A 162 -0.56 11.83 -14.26
CA GLY A 162 -1.56 11.20 -15.14
C GLY A 162 -1.74 9.69 -14.92
N ILE A 163 -1.48 9.20 -13.71
CA ILE A 163 -1.97 7.87 -13.32
C ILE A 163 -3.50 7.91 -13.39
N HIS A 164 -4.02 7.58 -14.56
CA HIS A 164 -5.37 7.09 -14.66
C HIS A 164 -5.34 5.68 -14.08
N ILE A 165 -5.76 5.52 -12.83
CA ILE A 165 -6.17 4.21 -12.35
C ILE A 165 -7.43 3.90 -13.15
N ASN A 166 -7.19 3.47 -14.39
CA ASN A 166 -8.23 3.30 -15.37
C ASN A 166 -9.22 2.28 -14.84
N SER A 167 -10.39 2.76 -14.51
CA SER A 167 -11.57 1.94 -14.52
C SER A 167 -11.60 1.25 -15.90
N ILE A 168 -11.61 -0.04 -15.88
CA ILE A 168 -11.73 -0.90 -17.07
C ILE A 168 -12.95 -0.44 -17.85
N LYS A 169 -12.74 -0.09 -19.13
CA LYS A 169 -13.83 -0.10 -20.08
C LYS A 169 -14.37 -1.51 -20.26
#